data_d6bb054623f230fb612cfa4aac9c6253
#
_entry.id   d6bb054623f230fb612cfa4aac9c6253
#
_cell.length_a   1.000
_cell.length_b   1.000
_cell.length_c   1.000
_cell.angle_alpha   90.00
_cell.angle_beta   90.00
_cell.angle_gamma   90.00
#
_symmetry.space_group_name_H-M   'P 1'
#
loop_
_entity.id
_entity.type
_entity.pdbx_description
1 polymer ?
#
loop_
_entity_poly.entity_id
_entity_poly.type
_entity_poly.pdbx_seq_one_letter_code
_entity_poly.pdbx_strand_id
1 'polypeptide(L)'
;GVGAVWLCPVYDSPNADMGYDIRDYEKIMSEFGTMEDFDTLLREMHKRDIKLVMDLVVNHSSDEHAWFIESRKSLDNPYRDYYIWRDGKSGKEPNNWSSFFTPSAWSYDEKTGQWYLHLFSEKQPDLNWENPKLREAVYAMMNRWFDRGVDGFRMDVISLIAKAPGLPDGQGDGYVFAPEQFAFQPKLHEYLREMRRRCFDGRNCMCVGETTFVQPENAD
;
A
#
# COMPACT_ATOMS: atom_id res chain seq x y z
N GLY A 1 -23.23 -17.87 14.28
CA GLY A 1 -22.68 -17.80 12.94
C GLY A 1 -21.81 -16.56 12.76
N VAL A 2 -21.04 -16.46 11.69
CA VAL A 2 -20.27 -15.26 11.33
C VAL A 2 -21.08 -14.43 10.34
N GLY A 3 -21.05 -13.11 10.46
CA GLY A 3 -21.71 -12.17 9.53
C GLY A 3 -20.78 -11.54 8.50
N ALA A 4 -19.47 -11.60 8.72
CA ALA A 4 -18.46 -11.12 7.79
C ALA A 4 -17.19 -11.95 7.89
N VAL A 5 -16.45 -12.04 6.78
CA VAL A 5 -15.12 -12.64 6.71
C VAL A 5 -14.17 -11.64 6.08
N TRP A 6 -13.05 -11.40 6.73
CA TRP A 6 -11.91 -10.71 6.14
C TRP A 6 -10.96 -11.78 5.56
N LEU A 7 -10.65 -11.63 4.27
CA LEU A 7 -9.61 -12.38 3.61
C LEU A 7 -8.28 -11.61 3.67
N CYS A 8 -7.23 -12.26 4.15
CA CYS A 8 -5.86 -11.82 3.92
C CYS A 8 -5.59 -11.69 2.41
N PRO A 9 -4.51 -11.02 1.96
CA PRO A 9 -4.31 -10.78 0.55
C PRO A 9 -4.40 -12.04 -0.31
N VAL A 10 -5.30 -12.02 -1.28
CA VAL A 10 -5.50 -13.10 -2.27
C VAL A 10 -5.14 -12.67 -3.68
N TYR A 11 -4.65 -11.43 -3.82
CA TYR A 11 -4.22 -10.89 -5.11
C TYR A 11 -2.98 -11.61 -5.63
N ASP A 12 -2.75 -11.52 -6.95
CA ASP A 12 -1.55 -12.05 -7.56
C ASP A 12 -0.29 -11.43 -6.93
N SER A 13 0.60 -12.29 -6.43
CA SER A 13 1.78 -11.91 -5.67
C SER A 13 2.93 -12.89 -5.95
N PRO A 14 4.19 -12.42 -6.01
CA PRO A 14 5.35 -13.31 -5.97
C PRO A 14 5.56 -13.98 -4.60
N ASN A 15 4.74 -13.62 -3.60
CA ASN A 15 4.71 -14.21 -2.27
C ASN A 15 6.02 -14.03 -1.48
N ALA A 16 6.70 -12.89 -1.67
CA ALA A 16 7.89 -12.53 -0.90
C ALA A 16 7.54 -12.17 0.55
N ASP A 17 6.31 -11.69 0.79
CA ASP A 17 5.78 -11.36 2.12
C ASP A 17 4.34 -11.86 2.27
N MET A 18 4.13 -13.16 2.10
CA MET A 18 2.86 -13.87 2.36
C MET A 18 1.64 -13.21 1.68
N GLY A 19 1.83 -12.65 0.47
CA GLY A 19 0.78 -11.99 -0.31
C GLY A 19 0.70 -10.47 -0.12
N TYR A 20 1.41 -9.89 0.86
CA TYR A 20 1.44 -8.43 1.06
C TYR A 20 2.36 -7.69 0.07
N ASP A 21 3.04 -8.38 -0.82
CA ASP A 21 3.77 -7.87 -1.98
C ASP A 21 2.93 -8.08 -3.26
N ILE A 22 2.01 -7.16 -3.54
CA ILE A 22 1.02 -7.34 -4.61
C ILE A 22 1.62 -7.01 -5.97
N ARG A 23 1.63 -8.00 -6.89
CA ARG A 23 2.08 -7.87 -8.27
C ARG A 23 0.96 -7.38 -9.20
N ASP A 24 -0.28 -7.81 -8.97
CA ASP A 24 -1.44 -7.37 -9.75
C ASP A 24 -2.69 -7.35 -8.87
N TYR A 25 -3.23 -6.14 -8.62
CA TYR A 25 -4.42 -5.93 -7.80
C TYR A 25 -5.72 -6.45 -8.45
N GLU A 26 -5.69 -6.83 -9.72
CA GLU A 26 -6.87 -7.22 -10.48
C GLU A 26 -6.92 -8.71 -10.79
N LYS A 27 -6.00 -9.48 -10.23
CA LYS A 27 -5.92 -10.93 -10.36
C LYS A 27 -5.91 -11.61 -9.01
N ILE A 28 -6.43 -12.82 -8.98
CA ILE A 28 -6.28 -13.74 -7.85
C ILE A 28 -5.00 -14.56 -8.04
N MET A 29 -4.25 -14.77 -6.95
CA MET A 29 -3.08 -15.64 -6.93
C MET A 29 -3.49 -17.07 -7.34
N SER A 30 -2.75 -17.67 -8.25
CA SER A 30 -3.10 -18.98 -8.85
C SER A 30 -3.27 -20.09 -7.83
N GLU A 31 -2.57 -20.01 -6.70
CA GLU A 31 -2.70 -20.97 -5.58
C GLU A 31 -4.07 -20.93 -4.90
N PHE A 32 -4.78 -19.81 -4.99
CA PHE A 32 -6.13 -19.64 -4.44
C PHE A 32 -7.22 -19.83 -5.50
N GLY A 33 -6.86 -19.98 -6.76
CA GLY A 33 -7.79 -20.18 -7.86
C GLY A 33 -7.82 -19.06 -8.87
N THR A 34 -8.99 -18.84 -9.45
CA THR A 34 -9.22 -17.90 -10.53
C THR A 34 -10.15 -16.77 -10.09
N MET A 35 -10.33 -15.75 -10.93
CA MET A 35 -11.36 -14.73 -10.72
C MET A 35 -12.78 -15.31 -10.72
N GLU A 36 -13.04 -16.40 -11.46
CA GLU A 36 -14.33 -17.09 -11.48
C GLU A 36 -14.59 -17.82 -10.15
N ASP A 37 -13.53 -18.40 -9.55
CA ASP A 37 -13.61 -19.00 -8.22
C ASP A 37 -13.90 -17.94 -7.15
N PHE A 38 -13.27 -16.78 -7.25
CA PHE A 38 -13.54 -15.64 -6.37
C PHE A 38 -15.00 -15.15 -6.51
N ASP A 39 -15.50 -14.99 -7.74
CA ASP A 39 -16.88 -14.60 -7.98
C ASP A 39 -17.87 -15.64 -7.43
N THR A 40 -17.50 -16.89 -7.49
CA THR A 40 -18.31 -17.98 -6.92
C THR A 40 -18.31 -17.92 -5.40
N LEU A 41 -17.15 -17.72 -4.76
CA LEU A 41 -17.03 -17.53 -3.33
C LEU A 41 -17.90 -16.37 -2.84
N LEU A 42 -17.75 -15.20 -3.47
CA LEU A 42 -18.51 -13.98 -3.14
C LEU A 42 -20.02 -14.21 -3.22
N ARG A 43 -20.49 -14.79 -4.31
CA ARG A 43 -21.90 -15.13 -4.52
C ARG A 43 -22.42 -16.11 -3.46
N GLU A 44 -21.64 -17.15 -3.13
CA GLU A 44 -22.04 -18.15 -2.13
C GLU A 44 -22.01 -17.61 -0.70
N MET A 45 -21.14 -16.65 -0.41
CA MET A 45 -21.15 -15.93 0.86
C MET A 45 -22.40 -15.05 0.99
N HIS A 46 -22.70 -14.26 -0.03
CA HIS A 46 -23.89 -13.39 -0.02
C HIS A 46 -25.21 -14.17 0.09
N LYS A 47 -25.33 -15.35 -0.52
CA LYS A 47 -26.50 -16.24 -0.32
C LYS A 47 -26.70 -16.66 1.14
N ARG A 48 -25.67 -16.56 1.96
CA ARG A 48 -25.67 -16.93 3.38
C ARG A 48 -25.63 -15.75 4.32
N ASP A 49 -25.87 -14.53 3.78
CA ASP A 49 -25.76 -13.25 4.50
C ASP A 49 -24.38 -13.03 5.14
N ILE A 50 -23.33 -13.57 4.52
CA ILE A 50 -21.93 -13.36 4.94
C ILE A 50 -21.30 -12.30 4.04
N LYS A 51 -20.76 -11.25 4.65
CA LYS A 51 -20.04 -10.17 3.97
C LYS A 51 -18.59 -10.51 3.72
N LEU A 52 -18.05 -10.07 2.59
CA LEU A 52 -16.65 -10.24 2.24
C LEU A 52 -15.90 -8.92 2.36
N VAL A 53 -14.91 -8.89 3.25
CA VAL A 53 -13.96 -7.78 3.41
C VAL A 53 -12.62 -8.23 2.85
N MET A 54 -12.08 -7.48 1.88
CA MET A 54 -10.77 -7.75 1.30
C MET A 54 -9.67 -6.96 2.01
N ASP A 55 -8.44 -7.43 1.91
CA ASP A 55 -7.28 -6.65 2.34
C ASP A 55 -6.94 -5.58 1.29
N LEU A 56 -6.66 -4.36 1.72
CA LEU A 56 -6.24 -3.24 0.88
C LEU A 56 -4.80 -2.87 1.23
N VAL A 57 -3.86 -3.37 0.46
CA VAL A 57 -2.43 -3.10 0.65
C VAL A 57 -2.00 -1.99 -0.30
N VAL A 58 -1.96 -0.76 0.19
CA VAL A 58 -1.72 0.43 -0.65
C VAL A 58 -0.66 1.38 -0.08
N ASN A 59 0.06 0.97 0.97
CA ASN A 59 1.30 1.66 1.36
C ASN A 59 2.43 1.34 0.36
N HIS A 60 2.47 0.15 -0.17
CA HIS A 60 3.48 -0.37 -1.07
C HIS A 60 2.86 -1.34 -2.09
N SER A 61 3.62 -1.74 -3.09
CA SER A 61 3.30 -2.85 -3.99
C SER A 61 4.48 -3.81 -4.07
N SER A 62 4.35 -4.92 -4.82
CA SER A 62 5.51 -5.71 -5.21
C SER A 62 6.46 -4.91 -6.12
N ASP A 63 7.75 -5.19 -6.06
CA ASP A 63 8.74 -4.76 -7.03
C ASP A 63 8.52 -5.38 -8.44
N GLU A 64 7.68 -6.42 -8.52
CA GLU A 64 7.21 -7.01 -9.77
C GLU A 64 5.90 -6.39 -10.29
N HIS A 65 5.31 -5.41 -9.58
CA HIS A 65 4.12 -4.71 -10.07
C HIS A 65 4.46 -3.90 -11.33
N ALA A 66 3.55 -3.91 -12.32
CA ALA A 66 3.75 -3.22 -13.59
C ALA A 66 4.12 -1.74 -13.43
N TRP A 67 3.53 -1.03 -12.45
CA TRP A 67 3.89 0.36 -12.15
C TRP A 67 5.34 0.51 -11.73
N PHE A 68 5.87 -0.39 -10.89
CA PHE A 68 7.26 -0.32 -10.44
C PHE A 68 8.23 -0.66 -11.58
N ILE A 69 7.94 -1.72 -12.34
CA ILE A 69 8.72 -2.09 -13.51
C ILE A 69 8.83 -0.92 -14.49
N GLU A 70 7.72 -0.23 -14.76
CA GLU A 70 7.71 0.97 -15.60
C GLU A 70 8.52 2.11 -14.96
N SER A 71 8.31 2.40 -13.67
CA SER A 71 8.98 3.48 -12.96
C SER A 71 10.52 3.38 -12.98
N ARG A 72 11.05 2.16 -13.09
CA ARG A 72 12.49 1.88 -13.18
C ARG A 72 13.10 2.03 -14.58
N LYS A 73 12.29 2.29 -15.61
CA LYS A 73 12.80 2.35 -17.00
C LYS A 73 13.59 3.63 -17.26
N SER A 74 13.10 4.77 -16.76
CA SER A 74 13.78 6.07 -16.90
C SER A 74 13.27 7.07 -15.86
N LEU A 75 13.99 8.18 -15.66
CA LEU A 75 13.62 9.24 -14.73
C LEU A 75 12.38 10.04 -15.17
N ASP A 76 12.07 10.05 -16.46
CA ASP A 76 10.93 10.74 -17.07
C ASP A 76 9.75 9.82 -17.38
N ASN A 77 9.78 8.56 -16.93
CA ASN A 77 8.70 7.61 -17.14
C ASN A 77 7.43 8.12 -16.44
N PRO A 78 6.23 8.02 -17.08
CA PRO A 78 4.95 8.44 -16.48
C PRO A 78 4.62 7.82 -15.12
N TYR A 79 5.18 6.64 -14.81
CA TYR A 79 5.02 5.95 -13.54
C TYR A 79 6.13 6.26 -12.53
N ARG A 80 7.13 7.09 -12.90
CA ARG A 80 8.27 7.36 -12.00
C ARG A 80 7.79 7.81 -10.63
N ASP A 81 6.93 8.80 -10.58
CA ASP A 81 6.43 9.39 -9.35
C ASP A 81 5.29 8.60 -8.68
N TYR A 82 4.98 7.38 -9.16
CA TYR A 82 4.09 6.46 -8.43
C TYR A 82 4.77 5.89 -7.19
N TYR A 83 6.10 5.93 -7.16
CA TYR A 83 6.94 5.50 -6.03
C TYR A 83 7.80 6.64 -5.52
N ILE A 84 8.34 6.46 -4.32
CA ILE A 84 9.18 7.48 -3.68
C ILE A 84 10.63 7.23 -4.08
N TRP A 85 11.12 8.02 -5.04
CA TRP A 85 12.48 8.00 -5.52
C TRP A 85 13.24 9.23 -5.06
N ARG A 86 14.51 9.10 -4.68
CA ARG A 86 15.36 10.23 -4.29
C ARG A 86 16.80 10.03 -4.75
N ASP A 87 17.47 11.13 -4.98
CA ASP A 87 18.92 11.13 -5.10
C ASP A 87 19.55 10.83 -3.75
N GLY A 88 20.67 10.12 -3.76
CA GLY A 88 21.43 9.89 -2.54
C GLY A 88 22.16 11.16 -2.06
N LYS A 89 22.59 11.13 -0.81
CA LYS A 89 23.44 12.17 -0.22
C LYS A 89 24.88 11.70 -0.17
N SER A 90 25.79 12.32 -0.92
CA SER A 90 27.22 11.95 -0.95
C SER A 90 27.47 10.45 -1.22
N GLY A 91 26.69 9.85 -2.14
CA GLY A 91 26.82 8.44 -2.52
C GLY A 91 26.20 7.45 -1.50
N LYS A 92 25.45 7.95 -0.54
CA LYS A 92 24.69 7.15 0.45
C LYS A 92 23.19 7.38 0.28
N GLU A 93 22.41 6.72 1.13
CA GLU A 93 20.97 6.83 1.17
C GLU A 93 20.47 8.28 1.35
N PRO A 94 19.25 8.59 0.93
CA PRO A 94 18.63 9.92 1.07
C PRO A 94 18.50 10.40 2.51
N ASN A 95 18.22 9.46 3.43
CA ASN A 95 18.14 9.69 4.87
C ASN A 95 18.54 8.41 5.64
N ASN A 96 18.50 8.48 6.96
CA ASN A 96 18.95 7.40 7.83
C ASN A 96 17.83 6.46 8.30
N TRP A 97 16.68 6.41 7.61
CA TRP A 97 15.57 5.56 8.07
C TRP A 97 15.90 4.08 7.93
N SER A 98 15.59 3.32 8.99
CA SER A 98 15.52 1.86 8.91
C SER A 98 14.13 1.42 8.49
N SER A 99 14.06 0.27 7.81
CA SER A 99 12.81 -0.39 7.51
C SER A 99 12.36 -1.28 8.69
N PHE A 100 11.17 -1.87 8.57
CA PHE A 100 10.70 -2.88 9.53
C PHE A 100 11.51 -4.18 9.43
N PHE A 101 12.12 -4.47 8.28
CA PHE A 101 12.75 -5.78 8.01
C PHE A 101 14.26 -5.68 7.76
N THR A 102 14.76 -4.54 7.33
CA THR A 102 16.17 -4.36 6.94
C THR A 102 16.79 -3.12 7.62
N PRO A 103 18.13 -3.04 7.74
CA PRO A 103 18.75 -1.86 8.31
C PRO A 103 18.41 -0.56 7.61
N SER A 104 18.44 -0.52 6.25
CA SER A 104 18.06 0.65 5.47
C SER A 104 16.63 0.53 4.97
N ALA A 105 15.87 1.64 4.96
CA ALA A 105 14.60 1.77 4.26
C ALA A 105 14.77 2.17 2.79
N TRP A 106 15.99 2.19 2.26
CA TRP A 106 16.29 2.60 0.90
C TRP A 106 17.11 1.56 0.16
N SER A 107 16.73 1.30 -1.08
CA SER A 107 17.50 0.46 -2.00
C SER A 107 17.90 1.23 -3.25
N TYR A 108 19.16 1.05 -3.66
CA TYR A 108 19.71 1.72 -4.82
C TYR A 108 19.31 1.02 -6.12
N ASP A 109 18.89 1.79 -7.10
CA ASP A 109 18.61 1.29 -8.44
C ASP A 109 19.74 1.74 -9.40
N GLU A 110 20.61 0.82 -9.75
CA GLU A 110 21.75 1.07 -10.65
C GLU A 110 21.32 1.61 -12.02
N LYS A 111 20.13 1.23 -12.47
CA LYS A 111 19.63 1.59 -13.79
C LYS A 111 19.32 3.08 -13.91
N THR A 112 18.76 3.68 -12.85
CA THR A 112 18.38 5.09 -12.85
C THR A 112 19.27 5.96 -11.96
N GLY A 113 20.14 5.35 -11.15
CA GLY A 113 21.06 6.06 -10.28
C GLY A 113 20.39 6.71 -9.07
N GLN A 114 19.16 6.29 -8.73
CA GLN A 114 18.41 6.81 -7.60
C GLN A 114 18.07 5.70 -6.60
N TRP A 115 17.62 6.11 -5.42
CA TRP A 115 17.16 5.24 -4.35
C TRP A 115 15.64 5.24 -4.28
N TYR A 116 15.03 4.08 -4.04
CA TYR A 116 13.60 3.99 -3.74
C TYR A 116 13.37 3.62 -2.28
N LEU A 117 12.30 4.20 -1.71
CA LEU A 117 11.88 3.93 -0.34
C LEU A 117 11.15 2.58 -0.26
N HIS A 118 11.44 1.81 0.79
CA HIS A 118 10.68 0.63 1.20
C HIS A 118 10.64 0.54 2.72
N LEU A 119 9.52 0.83 3.34
CA LEU A 119 9.39 0.70 4.80
C LEU A 119 9.42 -0.76 5.26
N PHE A 120 9.12 -1.70 4.36
CA PHE A 120 9.17 -3.16 4.60
C PHE A 120 10.33 -3.80 3.84
N SER A 121 10.09 -4.87 3.11
CA SER A 121 11.11 -5.50 2.27
C SER A 121 11.53 -4.60 1.10
N GLU A 122 12.77 -4.75 0.63
CA GLU A 122 13.21 -4.17 -0.65
C GLU A 122 12.33 -4.59 -1.85
N LYS A 123 11.59 -5.70 -1.70
CA LYS A 123 10.60 -6.17 -2.67
C LYS A 123 9.24 -5.51 -2.55
N GLN A 124 9.10 -4.54 -1.64
CA GLN A 124 7.85 -3.82 -1.35
C GLN A 124 8.07 -2.31 -1.42
N PRO A 125 8.34 -1.75 -2.63
CA PRO A 125 8.56 -0.31 -2.78
C PRO A 125 7.33 0.50 -2.37
N ASP A 126 7.55 1.56 -1.60
CA ASP A 126 6.51 2.45 -1.08
C ASP A 126 5.88 3.31 -2.18
N LEU A 127 4.57 3.34 -2.20
CA LEU A 127 3.77 4.15 -3.11
C LEU A 127 3.79 5.63 -2.69
N ASN A 128 3.88 6.52 -3.66
CA ASN A 128 3.92 7.96 -3.45
C ASN A 128 2.51 8.57 -3.44
N TRP A 129 1.89 8.61 -2.29
CA TRP A 129 0.55 9.19 -2.09
C TRP A 129 0.48 10.71 -2.33
N GLU A 130 1.60 11.40 -2.44
CA GLU A 130 1.59 12.81 -2.88
C GLU A 130 1.17 12.94 -4.35
N ASN A 131 1.40 11.90 -5.16
CA ASN A 131 1.04 11.89 -6.57
C ASN A 131 -0.47 11.66 -6.78
N PRO A 132 -1.23 12.63 -7.29
CA PRO A 132 -2.66 12.46 -7.52
C PRO A 132 -2.99 11.37 -8.54
N LYS A 133 -2.11 11.10 -9.52
CA LYS A 133 -2.32 10.02 -10.51
C LYS A 133 -2.24 8.65 -9.86
N LEU A 134 -1.37 8.46 -8.87
CA LEU A 134 -1.34 7.24 -8.08
C LEU A 134 -2.65 7.08 -7.31
N ARG A 135 -3.09 8.12 -6.60
CA ARG A 135 -4.34 8.06 -5.82
C ARG A 135 -5.53 7.70 -6.71
N GLU A 136 -5.65 8.31 -7.89
CA GLU A 136 -6.69 7.97 -8.87
C GLU A 136 -6.62 6.49 -9.30
N ALA A 137 -5.43 5.95 -9.54
CA ALA A 137 -5.26 4.54 -9.90
C ALA A 137 -5.69 3.60 -8.75
N VAL A 138 -5.35 3.94 -7.50
CA VAL A 138 -5.78 3.20 -6.31
C VAL A 138 -7.30 3.26 -6.16
N TYR A 139 -7.91 4.44 -6.28
CA TYR A 139 -9.38 4.58 -6.16
C TYR A 139 -10.12 3.85 -7.28
N ALA A 140 -9.59 3.87 -8.50
CA ALA A 140 -10.15 3.11 -9.61
C ALA A 140 -10.10 1.59 -9.33
N MET A 141 -9.01 1.08 -8.79
CA MET A 141 -8.87 -0.31 -8.39
C MET A 141 -9.88 -0.67 -7.28
N MET A 142 -9.99 0.14 -6.22
CA MET A 142 -10.95 -0.08 -5.14
C MET A 142 -12.39 -0.11 -5.65
N ASN A 143 -12.76 0.83 -6.53
CA ASN A 143 -14.10 0.89 -7.11
C ASN A 143 -14.41 -0.35 -7.95
N ARG A 144 -13.45 -0.89 -8.72
CA ARG A 144 -13.65 -2.15 -9.47
C ARG A 144 -13.97 -3.33 -8.55
N TRP A 145 -13.34 -3.44 -7.39
CA TRP A 145 -13.66 -4.46 -6.41
C TRP A 145 -15.04 -4.25 -5.77
N PHE A 146 -15.42 -3.02 -5.45
CA PHE A 146 -16.78 -2.71 -5.01
C PHE A 146 -17.82 -3.01 -6.07
N ASP A 147 -17.56 -2.68 -7.32
CA ASP A 147 -18.48 -2.96 -8.45
C ASP A 147 -18.61 -4.46 -8.72
N ARG A 148 -17.59 -5.25 -8.36
CA ARG A 148 -17.65 -6.72 -8.36
C ARG A 148 -18.50 -7.27 -7.19
N GLY A 149 -18.74 -6.50 -6.14
CA GLY A 149 -19.62 -6.85 -5.03
C GLY A 149 -18.92 -7.07 -3.70
N VAL A 150 -17.65 -6.71 -3.56
CA VAL A 150 -16.94 -6.74 -2.27
C VAL A 150 -17.61 -5.78 -1.29
N ASP A 151 -17.77 -6.19 -0.03
CA ASP A 151 -18.52 -5.45 0.97
C ASP A 151 -17.65 -4.48 1.80
N GLY A 152 -16.34 -4.48 1.59
CA GLY A 152 -15.46 -3.56 2.31
C GLY A 152 -13.99 -3.92 2.22
N PHE A 153 -13.19 -3.12 2.93
CA PHE A 153 -11.73 -3.30 2.98
C PHE A 153 -11.20 -3.23 4.42
N ARG A 154 -10.27 -4.13 4.74
CA ARG A 154 -9.30 -3.92 5.81
C ARG A 154 -8.08 -3.24 5.17
N MET A 155 -7.75 -2.07 5.65
CA MET A 155 -6.69 -1.23 5.07
C MET A 155 -5.39 -1.50 5.81
N ASP A 156 -4.47 -2.18 5.12
CA ASP A 156 -3.17 -2.57 5.63
C ASP A 156 -2.29 -1.35 5.92
N VAL A 157 -1.72 -1.29 7.11
CA VAL A 157 -0.81 -0.23 7.61
C VAL A 157 -1.17 1.19 7.13
N ILE A 158 -2.46 1.49 7.10
CA ILE A 158 -2.99 2.71 6.45
C ILE A 158 -2.46 4.01 7.08
N SER A 159 -1.99 3.95 8.33
CA SER A 159 -1.37 5.09 9.01
C SER A 159 -0.02 5.51 8.40
N LEU A 160 0.57 4.68 7.54
CA LEU A 160 1.91 4.89 6.99
C LEU A 160 1.91 5.47 5.57
N ILE A 161 0.78 5.64 4.89
CA ILE A 161 0.72 6.07 3.49
C ILE A 161 1.23 7.51 3.26
N ALA A 162 1.17 8.37 4.28
CA ALA A 162 1.75 9.71 4.22
C ALA A 162 3.14 9.73 4.86
N LYS A 163 4.07 10.46 4.26
CA LYS A 163 5.44 10.63 4.77
C LYS A 163 5.68 12.09 5.14
N ALA A 164 6.62 12.35 6.04
CA ALA A 164 7.02 13.70 6.40
C ALA A 164 7.56 14.46 5.18
N PRO A 165 7.17 15.73 4.98
CA PRO A 165 7.65 16.53 3.87
C PRO A 165 9.18 16.62 3.84
N GLY A 166 9.77 16.39 2.67
CA GLY A 166 11.22 16.42 2.50
C GLY A 166 11.97 15.21 3.03
N LEU A 167 11.30 14.25 3.66
CA LEU A 167 11.87 13.01 4.18
C LEU A 167 13.12 13.27 5.07
N PRO A 168 12.97 14.02 6.18
CA PRO A 168 14.10 14.38 7.04
C PRO A 168 14.71 13.15 7.72
N ASP A 169 15.96 13.26 8.16
CA ASP A 169 16.60 12.22 8.96
C ASP A 169 15.81 11.97 10.27
N GLY A 170 15.78 10.72 10.72
CA GLY A 170 15.37 10.36 12.07
C GLY A 170 16.42 10.78 13.10
N GLN A 171 16.03 10.90 14.38
CA GLN A 171 16.91 11.31 15.45
C GLN A 171 17.81 10.15 15.92
N GLY A 172 19.12 10.29 15.78
CA GLY A 172 20.11 9.30 16.20
C GLY A 172 21.21 9.06 15.17
N ASP A 173 22.18 8.26 15.55
CA ASP A 173 23.30 7.87 14.69
C ASP A 173 22.99 6.54 13.99
N GLY A 174 23.53 6.37 12.78
CA GLY A 174 23.31 5.18 11.97
C GLY A 174 21.88 5.09 11.42
N TYR A 175 21.42 3.88 11.14
CA TYR A 175 20.03 3.66 10.73
C TYR A 175 19.09 3.73 11.92
N VAL A 176 18.02 4.52 11.79
CA VAL A 176 17.08 4.83 12.87
C VAL A 176 15.65 4.46 12.44
N PHE A 177 14.97 3.70 13.27
CA PHE A 177 13.55 3.50 13.11
C PHE A 177 12.81 4.78 13.54
N ALA A 178 12.23 5.50 12.59
CA ALA A 178 11.73 6.86 12.76
C ALA A 178 10.22 6.97 12.45
N PRO A 179 9.33 6.29 13.22
CA PRO A 179 7.89 6.30 12.95
C PRO A 179 7.29 7.72 12.98
N GLU A 180 7.88 8.66 13.72
CA GLU A 180 7.48 10.06 13.74
C GLU A 180 7.62 10.75 12.37
N GLN A 181 8.32 10.13 11.40
CA GLN A 181 8.52 10.66 10.05
C GLN A 181 7.60 10.00 9.00
N PHE A 182 7.03 8.84 9.30
CA PHE A 182 6.22 8.09 8.34
C PHE A 182 4.91 7.51 8.90
N ALA A 183 4.58 7.78 10.17
CA ALA A 183 3.27 7.43 10.73
C ALA A 183 2.50 8.69 11.11
N PHE A 184 1.17 8.67 10.92
CA PHE A 184 0.24 9.76 11.28
C PHE A 184 0.67 11.16 10.77
N GLN A 185 1.27 11.22 9.60
CA GLN A 185 1.69 12.49 9.02
C GLN A 185 0.49 13.40 8.69
N PRO A 186 0.65 14.73 8.67
CA PRO A 186 -0.47 15.67 8.53
C PRO A 186 -1.37 15.42 7.30
N LYS A 187 -0.81 14.93 6.19
CA LYS A 187 -1.57 14.63 4.98
C LYS A 187 -2.39 13.34 5.05
N LEU A 188 -2.18 12.47 6.06
CA LEU A 188 -2.89 11.19 6.17
C LEU A 188 -4.41 11.37 6.12
N HIS A 189 -4.95 12.22 6.97
CA HIS A 189 -6.40 12.44 7.03
C HIS A 189 -6.96 13.12 5.77
N GLU A 190 -6.14 13.89 5.04
CA GLU A 190 -6.51 14.43 3.73
C GLU A 190 -6.73 13.30 2.73
N TYR A 191 -5.79 12.35 2.65
CA TYR A 191 -5.89 11.20 1.76
C TYR A 191 -7.05 10.27 2.14
N LEU A 192 -7.26 10.02 3.44
CA LEU A 192 -8.38 9.20 3.90
C LEU A 192 -9.75 9.84 3.61
N ARG A 193 -9.88 11.17 3.77
CA ARG A 193 -11.10 11.88 3.40
C ARG A 193 -11.33 11.88 1.88
N GLU A 194 -10.28 11.99 1.09
CA GLU A 194 -10.37 11.86 -0.37
C GLU A 194 -10.80 10.44 -0.75
N MET A 195 -10.16 9.41 -0.20
CA MET A 195 -10.52 8.01 -0.39
C MET A 195 -12.00 7.76 -0.03
N ARG A 196 -12.46 8.29 1.12
CA ARG A 196 -13.85 8.19 1.54
C ARG A 196 -14.80 8.74 0.47
N ARG A 197 -14.58 9.97 0.05
CA ARG A 197 -15.45 10.62 -0.97
C ARG A 197 -15.44 9.88 -2.30
N ARG A 198 -14.30 9.29 -2.67
CA ARG A 198 -14.11 8.66 -3.98
C ARG A 198 -14.57 7.21 -4.03
N CYS A 199 -14.54 6.50 -2.90
CA CYS A 199 -14.76 5.06 -2.86
C CYS A 199 -15.88 4.61 -1.92
N PHE A 200 -16.13 5.30 -0.80
CA PHE A 200 -17.03 4.78 0.25
C PHE A 200 -18.37 5.52 0.33
N ASP A 201 -18.39 6.83 0.09
CA ASP A 201 -19.62 7.62 0.21
C ASP A 201 -20.71 7.08 -0.71
N GLY A 202 -21.92 6.87 -0.14
CA GLY A 202 -23.07 6.30 -0.84
C GLY A 202 -23.07 4.76 -0.95
N ARG A 203 -22.06 4.07 -0.45
CA ARG A 203 -22.01 2.60 -0.40
C ARG A 203 -22.32 2.08 1.01
N ASN A 204 -23.03 0.97 1.08
CA ASN A 204 -23.18 0.22 2.34
C ASN A 204 -21.99 -0.74 2.48
N CYS A 205 -20.88 -0.24 3.00
CA CYS A 205 -19.64 -1.00 3.10
C CYS A 205 -19.02 -0.86 4.49
N MET A 206 -18.19 -1.84 4.87
CA MET A 206 -17.37 -1.82 6.08
C MET A 206 -15.92 -1.55 5.72
N CYS A 207 -15.29 -0.60 6.42
CA CYS A 207 -13.86 -0.36 6.29
C CYS A 207 -13.22 -0.28 7.67
N VAL A 208 -12.09 -0.95 7.84
CA VAL A 208 -11.29 -0.93 9.06
C VAL A 208 -9.83 -0.70 8.71
N GLY A 209 -9.18 0.25 9.37
CA GLY A 209 -7.76 0.53 9.20
C GLY A 209 -6.91 -0.23 10.21
N GLU A 210 -5.85 -0.86 9.76
CA GLU A 210 -4.74 -1.20 10.63
C GLU A 210 -3.91 0.05 10.87
N THR A 211 -3.86 0.51 12.12
CA THR A 211 -3.21 1.76 12.51
C THR A 211 -2.07 1.47 13.47
N THR A 212 -0.92 1.12 12.90
CA THR A 212 0.31 0.92 13.65
C THR A 212 0.70 2.23 14.37
N PHE A 213 1.16 2.14 15.62
CA PHE A 213 1.58 3.27 16.49
C PHE A 213 0.45 4.19 16.97
N VAL A 214 -0.82 3.83 16.80
CA VAL A 214 -1.91 4.60 17.38
C VAL A 214 -1.84 4.57 18.92
N GLN A 215 -2.06 5.72 19.53
CA GLN A 215 -2.21 5.87 20.98
C GLN A 215 -3.62 6.38 21.26
N PRO A 216 -4.17 6.17 22.49
CA PRO A 216 -5.50 6.67 22.82
C PRO A 216 -5.70 8.17 22.54
N GLU A 217 -4.63 8.95 22.69
CA GLU A 217 -4.62 10.41 22.52
C GLU A 217 -4.72 10.85 21.06
N ASN A 218 -4.45 9.95 20.11
CA ASN A 218 -4.51 10.24 18.66
C ASN A 218 -5.45 9.30 17.89
N ALA A 219 -6.36 8.64 18.61
CA ALA A 219 -7.33 7.70 18.03
C ALA A 219 -8.62 8.37 17.52
N ASP A 220 -8.83 9.68 17.74
CA ASP A 220 -10.02 10.46 17.39
C ASP A 220 -9.98 11.05 15.97
#